data_beb59513be75e44bb061171c6e671fc7
#
_entry.id   beb59513be75e44bb061171c6e671fc7
#
_cell.length_a   1.000
_cell.length_b   1.000
_cell.length_c   1.000
_cell.angle_alpha   90.00
_cell.angle_beta   90.00
_cell.angle_gamma   90.00
#
_symmetry.space_group_name_H-M   'P 1'
#
loop_
_entity.id
_entity.type
_entity.pdbx_description
1 polymer ?
#
loop_
_entity_poly.entity_id
_entity_poly.type
_entity_poly.pdbx_seq_one_letter_code
_entity_poly.pdbx_strand_id
1 'polypeptide(L)'
;SLRWADRSKTAFNNQQNRMLFGIVQGGDDAELRAKSAAGLKSIGFDGYSIGGLAVGEPQEVMFRVLSDITPELPWDRPRYLMGVGKPDDILGGIERGVDMFDCVHPTRAGRHGHAYTRFGVINLKNARHKDDHRPLDEASPNPNCRRWSRAYLHHLVRTEEILGAMVLSQINLAYYQELTAGARAAIEAGRMADFAAETRAAWAAGDMPVL
;
A
#
# COMPACT_ATOMS: atom_id res chain seq x y z
N SER A 1 19.31 -13.35 12.51
CA SER A 1 17.91 -12.97 12.86
C SER A 1 17.19 -14.09 13.64
N LEU A 2 17.29 -15.40 13.26
CA LEU A 2 16.54 -16.50 13.89
C LEU A 2 16.74 -16.63 15.41
N ARG A 3 17.99 -16.50 15.90
CA ARG A 3 18.26 -16.53 17.35
C ARG A 3 17.52 -15.42 18.11
N TRP A 4 17.36 -14.24 17.51
CA TRP A 4 16.58 -13.17 18.11
C TRP A 4 15.09 -13.41 18.03
N ALA A 5 14.61 -14.01 16.95
CA ALA A 5 13.22 -14.42 16.79
C ALA A 5 12.79 -15.41 17.88
N ASP A 6 13.60 -16.43 18.13
CA ASP A 6 13.38 -17.42 19.20
C ASP A 6 13.37 -16.78 20.59
N ARG A 7 14.34 -15.92 20.89
CA ARG A 7 14.37 -15.16 22.17
C ARG A 7 13.15 -14.25 22.32
N SER A 8 12.73 -13.59 21.24
CA SER A 8 11.54 -12.73 21.25
C SER A 8 10.27 -13.54 21.49
N LYS A 9 10.15 -14.72 20.88
CA LYS A 9 9.02 -15.63 21.09
C LYS A 9 8.95 -16.10 22.55
N THR A 10 10.10 -16.49 23.12
CA THR A 10 10.19 -16.88 24.52
C THR A 10 9.80 -15.73 25.47
N ALA A 11 10.31 -14.51 25.21
CA ALA A 11 10.01 -13.35 26.05
C ALA A 11 8.56 -12.88 25.91
N PHE A 12 7.94 -13.04 24.73
CA PHE A 12 6.55 -12.69 24.48
C PHE A 12 5.57 -13.54 25.29
N ASN A 13 5.90 -14.81 25.56
CA ASN A 13 5.17 -15.72 26.41
C ASN A 13 3.65 -15.75 26.16
N ASN A 14 3.26 -15.79 24.89
CA ASN A 14 1.86 -15.88 24.43
C ASN A 14 0.90 -14.90 25.14
N GLN A 15 1.26 -13.64 25.22
CA GLN A 15 0.42 -12.61 25.84
C GLN A 15 -0.97 -12.56 25.19
N GLN A 16 -2.01 -12.60 26.00
CA GLN A 16 -3.39 -12.55 25.52
C GLN A 16 -3.68 -11.25 24.76
N ASN A 17 -4.51 -11.33 23.72
CA ASN A 17 -4.95 -10.20 22.88
C ASN A 17 -3.81 -9.46 22.14
N ARG A 18 -2.68 -10.13 21.93
CA ARG A 18 -1.55 -9.63 21.14
C ARG A 18 -1.07 -10.70 20.18
N MET A 19 -0.54 -10.27 19.05
CA MET A 19 0.07 -11.13 18.05
C MET A 19 1.55 -10.80 17.93
N LEU A 20 2.38 -11.82 17.78
CA LEU A 20 3.79 -11.69 17.51
C LEU A 20 4.10 -12.17 16.09
N PHE A 21 4.70 -11.31 15.28
CA PHE A 21 5.07 -11.62 13.90
C PHE A 21 6.55 -11.97 13.80
N GLY A 22 6.85 -13.06 13.10
CA GLY A 22 8.22 -13.40 12.71
C GLY A 22 8.58 -12.67 11.41
N ILE A 23 9.78 -12.03 11.35
CA ILE A 23 10.19 -11.25 10.19
C ILE A 23 11.13 -12.07 9.31
N VAL A 24 10.70 -12.41 8.10
CA VAL A 24 11.54 -13.03 7.06
C VAL A 24 12.56 -12.03 6.56
N GLN A 25 13.82 -12.40 6.58
CA GLN A 25 14.97 -11.61 6.13
C GLN A 25 15.75 -12.39 5.07
N GLY A 26 16.58 -11.70 4.27
CA GLY A 26 17.42 -12.36 3.27
C GLY A 26 17.73 -11.47 2.05
N GLY A 27 17.38 -10.18 2.09
CA GLY A 27 17.57 -9.28 0.93
C GLY A 27 16.75 -9.76 -0.27
N ASP A 28 17.37 -9.86 -1.43
CA ASP A 28 16.81 -10.40 -2.67
C ASP A 28 17.26 -11.84 -2.97
N ASP A 29 17.97 -12.48 -2.02
CA ASP A 29 18.45 -13.84 -2.11
C ASP A 29 17.38 -14.86 -1.71
N ALA A 30 16.94 -15.68 -2.65
CA ALA A 30 15.85 -16.65 -2.46
C ALA A 30 16.21 -17.74 -1.45
N GLU A 31 17.46 -18.23 -1.43
CA GLU A 31 17.86 -19.31 -0.50
C GLU A 31 17.91 -18.80 0.94
N LEU A 32 18.45 -17.60 1.15
CA LEU A 32 18.46 -16.98 2.47
C LEU A 32 17.05 -16.71 2.99
N ARG A 33 16.14 -16.28 2.13
CA ARG A 33 14.72 -16.08 2.49
C ARG A 33 14.01 -17.38 2.81
N ALA A 34 14.20 -18.42 2.00
CA ALA A 34 13.64 -19.75 2.25
C ALA A 34 14.13 -20.31 3.60
N LYS A 35 15.45 -20.20 3.87
CA LYS A 35 16.03 -20.59 5.16
C LYS A 35 15.47 -19.79 6.33
N SER A 36 15.26 -18.47 6.15
CA SER A 36 14.65 -17.62 7.15
C SER A 36 13.20 -18.03 7.43
N ALA A 37 12.39 -18.23 6.38
CA ALA A 37 11.00 -18.67 6.49
C ALA A 37 10.88 -20.02 7.19
N ALA A 38 11.69 -21.01 6.80
CA ALA A 38 11.71 -22.32 7.41
C ALA A 38 12.02 -22.26 8.93
N GLY A 39 13.02 -21.48 9.30
CA GLY A 39 13.38 -21.28 10.71
C GLY A 39 12.29 -20.57 11.52
N LEU A 40 11.65 -19.55 10.94
CA LEU A 40 10.54 -18.85 11.61
C LEU A 40 9.29 -19.74 11.74
N LYS A 41 8.99 -20.56 10.73
CA LYS A 41 7.90 -21.57 10.81
C LYS A 41 8.15 -22.59 11.94
N SER A 42 9.40 -23.02 12.11
CA SER A 42 9.77 -23.95 13.18
C SER A 42 9.61 -23.35 14.58
N ILE A 43 9.88 -22.03 14.74
CA ILE A 43 9.66 -21.32 16.02
C ILE A 43 8.16 -21.12 16.28
N GLY A 44 7.38 -20.83 15.23
CA GLY A 44 5.94 -20.61 15.28
C GLY A 44 5.54 -19.20 15.73
N PHE A 45 4.92 -18.45 14.82
CA PHE A 45 4.44 -17.09 15.06
C PHE A 45 2.96 -16.96 14.69
N ASP A 46 2.31 -15.89 15.20
CA ASP A 46 0.90 -15.61 14.91
C ASP A 46 0.71 -15.05 13.49
N GLY A 47 1.76 -14.48 12.90
CA GLY A 47 1.83 -14.01 11.54
C GLY A 47 3.28 -13.87 11.07
N TYR A 48 3.47 -13.59 9.79
CA TYR A 48 4.78 -13.51 9.17
C TYR A 48 4.96 -12.19 8.41
N SER A 49 5.96 -11.42 8.80
CA SER A 49 6.32 -10.19 8.10
C SER A 49 7.39 -10.47 7.05
N ILE A 50 7.34 -9.74 5.95
CA ILE A 50 8.35 -9.76 4.89
C ILE A 50 9.13 -8.44 5.00
N GLY A 51 10.33 -8.52 5.54
CA GLY A 51 11.21 -7.38 5.75
C GLY A 51 12.33 -7.28 4.73
N GLY A 52 13.08 -6.18 4.76
CA GLY A 52 14.24 -5.97 3.89
C GLY A 52 13.88 -5.74 2.41
N LEU A 53 12.70 -5.21 2.15
CA LEU A 53 12.24 -4.72 0.86
C LEU A 53 11.85 -3.23 0.98
N ALA A 54 11.62 -2.56 -0.15
CA ALA A 54 11.36 -1.11 -0.24
C ALA A 54 12.53 -0.24 0.31
N VAL A 55 13.75 -0.71 0.15
CA VAL A 55 14.98 -0.02 0.59
C VAL A 55 15.82 0.50 -0.59
N GLY A 56 15.26 0.50 -1.81
CA GLY A 56 15.89 1.02 -3.02
C GLY A 56 15.92 0.05 -4.20
N GLU A 57 15.47 -1.18 -4.03
CA GLU A 57 15.34 -2.14 -5.13
C GLU A 57 14.22 -1.73 -6.11
N PRO A 58 14.33 -2.12 -7.40
CA PRO A 58 13.25 -1.99 -8.37
C PRO A 58 12.00 -2.79 -7.97
N GLN A 59 10.82 -2.34 -8.39
CA GLN A 59 9.55 -2.99 -8.10
C GLN A 59 9.51 -4.45 -8.55
N GLU A 60 10.12 -4.75 -9.72
CA GLU A 60 10.19 -6.11 -10.26
C GLU A 60 10.94 -7.07 -9.34
N VAL A 61 11.99 -6.59 -8.67
CA VAL A 61 12.74 -7.37 -7.68
C VAL A 61 11.88 -7.64 -6.47
N MET A 62 11.18 -6.65 -5.95
CA MET A 62 10.23 -6.81 -4.85
C MET A 62 9.15 -7.85 -5.21
N PHE A 63 8.53 -7.73 -6.38
CA PHE A 63 7.47 -8.65 -6.81
C PHE A 63 7.98 -10.08 -7.03
N ARG A 64 9.19 -10.26 -7.57
CA ARG A 64 9.83 -11.56 -7.67
C ARG A 64 10.00 -12.18 -6.28
N VAL A 65 10.59 -11.45 -5.34
CA VAL A 65 10.80 -11.92 -3.97
C VAL A 65 9.47 -12.29 -3.31
N LEU A 66 8.40 -11.50 -3.50
CA LEU A 66 7.08 -11.85 -2.98
C LEU A 66 6.53 -13.13 -3.60
N SER A 67 6.67 -13.32 -4.91
CA SER A 67 6.24 -14.54 -5.60
C SER A 67 6.98 -15.78 -5.09
N ASP A 68 8.24 -15.64 -4.72
CA ASP A 68 9.07 -16.74 -4.21
C ASP A 68 8.75 -17.06 -2.75
N ILE A 69 8.50 -16.05 -1.91
CA ILE A 69 8.45 -16.24 -0.45
C ILE A 69 7.04 -16.43 0.12
N THR A 70 6.00 -15.83 -0.47
CA THR A 70 4.65 -15.94 0.09
C THR A 70 4.11 -17.37 0.06
N PRO A 71 4.37 -18.22 -0.96
CA PRO A 71 3.97 -19.64 -0.94
C PRO A 71 4.67 -20.46 0.14
N GLU A 72 5.85 -20.01 0.58
CA GLU A 72 6.62 -20.67 1.64
C GLU A 72 6.06 -20.41 3.06
N LEU A 73 5.21 -19.38 3.19
CA LEU A 73 4.60 -19.00 4.48
C LEU A 73 3.26 -19.68 4.68
N PRO A 74 2.86 -19.95 5.95
CA PRO A 74 1.58 -20.57 6.25
C PRO A 74 0.42 -19.78 5.63
N TRP A 75 -0.48 -20.48 4.97
CA TRP A 75 -1.63 -19.87 4.28
C TRP A 75 -2.72 -19.38 5.25
N ASP A 76 -2.75 -19.95 6.45
CA ASP A 76 -3.70 -19.67 7.54
C ASP A 76 -3.18 -18.59 8.51
N ARG A 77 -2.08 -17.92 8.17
CA ARG A 77 -1.46 -16.87 8.99
C ARG A 77 -1.29 -15.59 8.18
N PRO A 78 -1.56 -14.42 8.80
CA PRO A 78 -1.40 -13.15 8.09
C PRO A 78 0.05 -12.90 7.64
N ARG A 79 0.20 -12.40 6.43
CA ARG A 79 1.46 -12.03 5.77
C ARG A 79 1.53 -10.52 5.64
N TYR A 80 2.55 -9.94 6.23
CA TYR A 80 2.69 -8.50 6.34
C TYR A 80 3.91 -8.00 5.58
N LEU A 81 3.70 -7.19 4.53
CA LEU A 81 4.77 -6.52 3.78
C LEU A 81 5.07 -5.17 4.43
N MET A 82 6.25 -5.07 5.03
CA MET A 82 6.65 -3.92 5.84
C MET A 82 7.11 -2.73 4.99
N GLY A 83 6.62 -1.54 5.31
CA GLY A 83 7.10 -0.29 4.72
C GLY A 83 6.69 0.00 3.27
N VAL A 84 5.79 -0.77 2.71
CA VAL A 84 5.28 -0.66 1.33
C VAL A 84 3.84 -0.15 1.35
N GLY A 85 3.35 0.76 0.56
CA GLY A 85 3.89 1.38 -0.59
C GLY A 85 2.98 2.32 -1.33
N LYS A 86 3.27 2.34 -2.60
CA LYS A 86 2.39 2.99 -3.59
C LYS A 86 1.16 2.13 -3.86
N PRO A 87 0.07 2.68 -4.41
CA PRO A 87 -1.13 1.90 -4.72
C PRO A 87 -0.85 0.65 -5.57
N ASP A 88 0.01 0.73 -6.58
CA ASP A 88 0.36 -0.42 -7.42
C ASP A 88 1.22 -1.46 -6.69
N ASP A 89 2.11 -1.03 -5.77
CA ASP A 89 2.87 -1.95 -4.92
C ASP A 89 1.95 -2.75 -3.99
N ILE A 90 0.92 -2.08 -3.44
CA ILE A 90 -0.09 -2.73 -2.59
C ILE A 90 -0.90 -3.72 -3.43
N LEU A 91 -1.39 -3.30 -4.60
CA LEU A 91 -2.17 -4.16 -5.47
C LEU A 91 -1.37 -5.39 -5.92
N GLY A 92 -0.13 -5.17 -6.36
CA GLY A 92 0.78 -6.26 -6.76
C GLY A 92 1.20 -7.17 -5.59
N GLY A 93 1.28 -6.63 -4.38
CA GLY A 93 1.50 -7.41 -3.15
C GLY A 93 0.30 -8.31 -2.82
N ILE A 94 -0.92 -7.78 -2.91
CA ILE A 94 -2.17 -8.55 -2.69
C ILE A 94 -2.27 -9.70 -3.71
N GLU A 95 -2.01 -9.45 -4.99
CA GLU A 95 -1.98 -10.49 -6.04
C GLU A 95 -1.01 -11.62 -5.72
N ARG A 96 0.00 -11.36 -4.89
CA ARG A 96 1.02 -12.33 -4.45
C ARG A 96 0.79 -12.88 -3.05
N GLY A 97 -0.39 -12.65 -2.47
CA GLY A 97 -0.79 -13.22 -1.21
C GLY A 97 -0.31 -12.45 0.03
N VAL A 98 -0.08 -11.15 -0.08
CA VAL A 98 0.17 -10.27 1.07
C VAL A 98 -1.16 -9.76 1.61
N ASP A 99 -1.33 -9.77 2.94
CA ASP A 99 -2.56 -9.41 3.64
C ASP A 99 -2.50 -8.01 4.28
N MET A 100 -1.31 -7.58 4.71
CA MET A 100 -1.13 -6.37 5.51
C MET A 100 0.01 -5.51 4.99
N PHE A 101 -0.16 -4.19 5.11
CA PHE A 101 0.80 -3.18 4.68
C PHE A 101 0.85 -2.03 5.68
N ASP A 102 1.99 -1.38 5.77
CA ASP A 102 2.15 -0.05 6.37
C ASP A 102 2.98 0.84 5.47
N CYS A 103 2.67 2.10 5.40
CA CYS A 103 3.54 3.06 4.72
C CYS A 103 3.23 4.52 5.09
N VAL A 104 4.22 5.36 4.93
CA VAL A 104 4.08 6.82 5.07
C VAL A 104 3.60 7.48 3.77
N HIS A 105 3.51 6.72 2.68
CA HIS A 105 3.36 7.26 1.33
C HIS A 105 2.09 8.09 1.13
N PRO A 106 0.87 7.68 1.57
CA PRO A 106 -0.33 8.46 1.34
C PRO A 106 -0.26 9.86 1.96
N THR A 107 0.20 9.96 3.20
CA THR A 107 0.31 11.26 3.89
C THR A 107 1.51 12.08 3.39
N ARG A 108 2.63 11.43 3.07
CA ARG A 108 3.78 12.10 2.44
C ARG A 108 3.39 12.68 1.09
N ALA A 109 2.73 11.93 0.22
CA ALA A 109 2.26 12.40 -1.08
C ALA A 109 1.30 13.59 -0.93
N GLY A 110 0.35 13.53 0.01
CA GLY A 110 -0.56 14.63 0.31
C GLY A 110 0.16 15.91 0.70
N ARG A 111 1.15 15.83 1.59
CA ARG A 111 1.98 16.98 1.97
C ARG A 111 2.81 17.56 0.82
N HIS A 112 3.06 16.77 -0.24
CA HIS A 112 3.77 17.22 -1.43
C HIS A 112 2.83 17.61 -2.59
N GLY A 113 1.53 17.71 -2.33
CA GLY A 113 0.56 18.16 -3.32
C GLY A 113 0.10 17.09 -4.31
N HIS A 114 0.24 15.81 -3.97
CA HIS A 114 -0.24 14.70 -4.78
C HIS A 114 -1.52 14.10 -4.17
N ALA A 115 -2.53 13.91 -5.02
CA ALA A 115 -3.75 13.17 -4.68
C ALA A 115 -3.77 11.82 -5.40
N TYR A 116 -4.10 10.75 -4.69
CA TYR A 116 -4.41 9.45 -5.26
C TYR A 116 -5.91 9.34 -5.50
N THR A 117 -6.28 8.94 -6.71
CA THR A 117 -7.65 8.72 -7.12
C THR A 117 -7.75 7.43 -7.93
N ARG A 118 -8.98 6.98 -8.24
CA ARG A 118 -9.19 5.85 -9.14
C ARG A 118 -8.71 6.10 -10.57
N PHE A 119 -8.38 7.34 -10.91
CA PHE A 119 -7.79 7.73 -12.21
C PHE A 119 -6.26 7.90 -12.12
N GLY A 120 -5.62 7.42 -11.05
CA GLY A 120 -4.20 7.56 -10.81
C GLY A 120 -3.84 8.78 -9.96
N VAL A 121 -2.63 9.27 -10.16
CA VAL A 121 -2.04 10.34 -9.35
C VAL A 121 -2.28 11.70 -10.00
N ILE A 122 -2.87 12.60 -9.25
CA ILE A 122 -3.04 14.01 -9.65
C ILE A 122 -2.00 14.86 -8.90
N ASN A 123 -1.12 15.52 -9.64
CA ASN A 123 -0.17 16.48 -9.06
C ASN A 123 -0.78 17.89 -9.05
N LEU A 124 -1.27 18.32 -7.90
CA LEU A 124 -1.94 19.61 -7.70
C LEU A 124 -1.00 20.82 -7.84
N LYS A 125 0.33 20.62 -7.91
CA LYS A 125 1.28 21.69 -8.22
C LYS A 125 1.26 22.11 -9.69
N ASN A 126 0.69 21.27 -10.56
CA ASN A 126 0.65 21.52 -12.00
C ASN A 126 -0.21 22.73 -12.31
N ALA A 127 0.31 23.66 -13.15
CA ALA A 127 -0.36 24.90 -13.53
C ALA A 127 -1.72 24.67 -14.22
N ARG A 128 -1.91 23.50 -14.87
CA ARG A 128 -3.19 23.11 -15.50
C ARG A 128 -4.38 23.13 -14.53
N HIS A 129 -4.12 23.05 -13.22
CA HIS A 129 -5.18 23.02 -12.20
C HIS A 129 -5.55 24.42 -11.68
N LYS A 130 -4.86 25.47 -12.12
CA LYS A 130 -5.05 26.83 -11.61
C LYS A 130 -6.50 27.33 -11.73
N ASP A 131 -7.13 27.02 -12.85
CA ASP A 131 -8.49 27.46 -13.16
C ASP A 131 -9.46 26.25 -13.33
N ASP A 132 -9.09 25.07 -12.83
CA ASP A 132 -9.90 23.85 -12.93
C ASP A 132 -10.89 23.77 -11.76
N HIS A 133 -12.15 24.15 -12.03
CA HIS A 133 -13.22 24.14 -11.02
C HIS A 133 -13.83 22.77 -10.75
N ARG A 134 -13.42 21.73 -11.47
CA ARG A 134 -13.89 20.35 -11.21
C ARG A 134 -13.35 19.84 -9.88
N PRO A 135 -14.08 18.96 -9.20
CA PRO A 135 -13.57 18.23 -8.03
C PRO A 135 -12.50 17.20 -8.45
N LEU A 136 -11.84 16.60 -7.49
CA LEU A 136 -10.86 15.54 -7.76
C LEU A 136 -11.52 14.29 -8.36
N ASP A 137 -12.66 13.89 -7.80
CA ASP A 137 -13.44 12.74 -8.24
C ASP A 137 -14.89 12.89 -7.77
N GLU A 138 -15.81 13.16 -8.71
CA GLU A 138 -17.24 13.37 -8.43
C GLU A 138 -17.95 12.14 -7.91
N ALA A 139 -17.49 10.96 -8.29
CA ALA A 139 -18.11 9.70 -7.91
C ALA A 139 -17.40 9.00 -6.73
N SER A 140 -16.36 9.61 -6.15
CA SER A 140 -15.75 9.08 -4.93
C SER A 140 -16.75 9.13 -3.76
N PRO A 141 -16.83 8.08 -2.93
CA PRO A 141 -17.61 8.11 -1.70
C PRO A 141 -17.05 9.12 -0.69
N ASN A 142 -15.77 9.49 -0.81
CA ASN A 142 -15.14 10.45 0.08
C ASN A 142 -15.63 11.89 -0.20
N PRO A 143 -16.31 12.57 0.75
CA PRO A 143 -16.83 13.91 0.54
C PRO A 143 -15.72 14.93 0.22
N ASN A 144 -14.49 14.74 0.67
CA ASN A 144 -13.38 15.64 0.38
C ASN A 144 -12.96 15.60 -1.10
N CYS A 145 -13.19 14.50 -1.82
CA CYS A 145 -12.95 14.41 -3.26
C CYS A 145 -13.95 15.25 -4.07
N ARG A 146 -15.15 15.50 -3.52
CA ARG A 146 -16.26 16.23 -4.19
C ARG A 146 -16.38 17.67 -3.76
N ARG A 147 -16.00 17.99 -2.52
CA ARG A 147 -16.21 19.31 -1.91
C ARG A 147 -15.30 20.41 -2.46
N TRP A 148 -14.05 20.03 -2.77
CA TRP A 148 -13.01 20.98 -3.11
C TRP A 148 -12.70 20.92 -4.60
N SER A 149 -12.66 22.09 -5.27
CA SER A 149 -12.18 22.15 -6.64
C SER A 149 -10.66 21.94 -6.73
N ARG A 150 -10.20 21.47 -7.87
CA ARG A 150 -8.76 21.33 -8.15
C ARG A 150 -8.05 22.68 -8.09
N ALA A 151 -8.70 23.74 -8.57
CA ALA A 151 -8.18 25.10 -8.48
C ALA A 151 -7.95 25.53 -7.03
N TYR A 152 -8.91 25.24 -6.14
CA TYR A 152 -8.74 25.58 -4.73
C TYR A 152 -7.64 24.75 -4.07
N LEU A 153 -7.59 23.46 -4.32
CA LEU A 153 -6.53 22.59 -3.80
C LEU A 153 -5.16 22.98 -4.38
N HIS A 154 -5.08 23.35 -5.67
CA HIS A 154 -3.88 23.90 -6.29
C HIS A 154 -3.42 25.17 -5.57
N HIS A 155 -4.34 26.10 -5.30
CA HIS A 155 -4.04 27.32 -4.55
C HIS A 155 -3.45 26.98 -3.18
N LEU A 156 -4.11 26.14 -2.37
CA LEU A 156 -3.62 25.75 -1.04
C LEU A 156 -2.22 25.13 -1.09
N VAL A 157 -1.97 24.27 -2.09
CA VAL A 157 -0.66 23.61 -2.26
C VAL A 157 0.42 24.63 -2.69
N ARG A 158 0.08 25.59 -3.54
CA ARG A 158 1.02 26.61 -4.04
C ARG A 158 1.38 27.66 -2.99
N THR A 159 0.44 27.96 -2.10
CA THR A 159 0.64 28.90 -0.98
C THR A 159 1.11 28.22 0.31
N GLU A 160 1.37 26.92 0.22
CA GLU A 160 1.84 26.08 1.36
C GLU A 160 0.90 26.12 2.57
N GLU A 161 -0.40 26.31 2.32
CA GLU A 161 -1.42 26.28 3.36
C GLU A 161 -1.57 24.86 3.97
N ILE A 162 -1.55 24.78 5.30
CA ILE A 162 -1.63 23.52 6.02
C ILE A 162 -2.90 22.73 5.69
N LEU A 163 -4.01 23.42 5.40
CA LEU A 163 -5.27 22.81 5.02
C LEU A 163 -5.13 21.95 3.74
N GLY A 164 -4.31 22.39 2.77
CA GLY A 164 -4.04 21.61 1.56
C GLY A 164 -3.41 20.26 1.87
N ALA A 165 -2.37 20.25 2.72
CA ALA A 165 -1.70 19.03 3.16
C ALA A 165 -2.64 18.11 3.96
N MET A 166 -3.49 18.65 4.82
CA MET A 166 -4.47 17.90 5.61
C MET A 166 -5.52 17.23 4.73
N VAL A 167 -6.15 18.00 3.82
CA VAL A 167 -7.20 17.50 2.93
C VAL A 167 -6.65 16.42 2.00
N LEU A 168 -5.50 16.65 1.37
CA LEU A 168 -4.88 15.67 0.48
C LEU A 168 -4.44 14.41 1.21
N SER A 169 -3.96 14.52 2.45
CA SER A 169 -3.63 13.34 3.27
C SER A 169 -4.87 12.50 3.57
N GLN A 170 -5.99 13.13 3.92
CA GLN A 170 -7.27 12.44 4.14
C GLN A 170 -7.79 11.77 2.87
N ILE A 171 -7.71 12.46 1.73
CA ILE A 171 -8.11 11.90 0.42
C ILE A 171 -7.29 10.66 0.10
N ASN A 172 -5.96 10.75 0.26
CA ASN A 172 -5.06 9.64 -0.02
C ASN A 172 -5.32 8.44 0.90
N LEU A 173 -5.50 8.67 2.21
CA LEU A 173 -5.84 7.60 3.15
C LEU A 173 -7.16 6.92 2.79
N ALA A 174 -8.19 7.71 2.44
CA ALA A 174 -9.49 7.17 2.02
C ALA A 174 -9.34 6.32 0.75
N TYR A 175 -8.59 6.80 -0.25
CA TYR A 175 -8.35 6.04 -1.47
C TYR A 175 -7.65 4.71 -1.21
N TYR A 176 -6.66 4.67 -0.32
CA TYR A 176 -6.00 3.42 0.07
C TYR A 176 -6.97 2.43 0.73
N GLN A 177 -7.90 2.94 1.55
CA GLN A 177 -8.95 2.10 2.13
C GLN A 177 -9.95 1.61 1.07
N GLU A 178 -10.34 2.45 0.12
CA GLU A 178 -11.20 2.08 -1.01
C GLU A 178 -10.54 0.99 -1.87
N LEU A 179 -9.26 1.16 -2.22
CA LEU A 179 -8.48 0.19 -3.00
C LEU A 179 -8.42 -1.17 -2.31
N THR A 180 -8.07 -1.19 -1.03
CA THR A 180 -7.95 -2.45 -0.27
C THR A 180 -9.31 -3.08 0.02
N ALA A 181 -10.37 -2.29 0.21
CA ALA A 181 -11.73 -2.81 0.33
C ALA A 181 -12.22 -3.43 -0.98
N GLY A 182 -11.96 -2.78 -2.11
CA GLY A 182 -12.24 -3.33 -3.43
C GLY A 182 -11.50 -4.64 -3.69
N ALA A 183 -10.22 -4.71 -3.33
CA ALA A 183 -9.42 -5.93 -3.45
C ALA A 183 -10.00 -7.07 -2.59
N ARG A 184 -10.41 -6.82 -1.34
CA ARG A 184 -11.06 -7.83 -0.48
C ARG A 184 -12.35 -8.36 -1.11
N ALA A 185 -13.22 -7.47 -1.58
CA ALA A 185 -14.46 -7.87 -2.25
C ALA A 185 -14.18 -8.67 -3.53
N ALA A 186 -13.15 -8.30 -4.29
CA ALA A 186 -12.76 -9.03 -5.50
C ALA A 186 -12.20 -10.43 -5.17
N ILE A 187 -11.43 -10.58 -4.09
CA ILE A 187 -10.94 -11.89 -3.62
C ILE A 187 -12.13 -12.78 -3.22
N GLU A 188 -13.06 -12.27 -2.41
CA GLU A 188 -14.27 -13.01 -2.01
C GLU A 188 -15.12 -13.46 -3.20
N ALA A 189 -15.16 -12.65 -4.26
CA ALA A 189 -15.86 -12.96 -5.51
C ALA A 189 -15.05 -13.80 -6.51
N GLY A 190 -13.79 -14.16 -6.20
CA GLY A 190 -12.91 -14.88 -7.13
C GLY A 190 -12.47 -14.09 -8.36
N ARG A 191 -12.49 -12.75 -8.29
CA ARG A 191 -12.23 -11.81 -9.42
C ARG A 191 -11.02 -10.90 -9.21
N MET A 192 -10.07 -11.29 -8.36
CA MET A 192 -8.94 -10.41 -8.03
C MET A 192 -8.12 -9.99 -9.25
N ALA A 193 -7.91 -10.90 -10.22
CA ALA A 193 -7.16 -10.61 -11.43
C ALA A 193 -7.86 -9.54 -12.30
N ASP A 194 -9.19 -9.66 -12.46
CA ASP A 194 -10.00 -8.69 -13.21
C ASP A 194 -9.96 -7.31 -12.52
N PHE A 195 -10.16 -7.29 -11.21
CA PHE A 195 -10.10 -6.05 -10.41
C PHE A 195 -8.74 -5.36 -10.56
N ALA A 196 -7.65 -6.11 -10.49
CA ALA A 196 -6.31 -5.57 -10.64
C ALA A 196 -6.08 -4.98 -12.05
N ALA A 197 -6.53 -5.69 -13.10
CA ALA A 197 -6.43 -5.24 -14.48
C ALA A 197 -7.29 -3.98 -14.72
N GLU A 198 -8.53 -3.97 -14.27
CA GLU A 198 -9.45 -2.83 -14.38
C GLU A 198 -8.89 -1.59 -13.65
N THR A 199 -8.36 -1.79 -12.44
CA THR A 199 -7.77 -0.72 -11.64
C THR A 199 -6.55 -0.11 -12.33
N ARG A 200 -5.63 -0.92 -12.85
CA ARG A 200 -4.45 -0.45 -13.59
C ARG A 200 -4.83 0.24 -14.89
N ALA A 201 -5.84 -0.27 -15.60
CA ALA A 201 -6.36 0.36 -16.81
C ALA A 201 -6.93 1.76 -16.51
N ALA A 202 -7.67 1.91 -15.41
CA ALA A 202 -8.19 3.20 -14.97
C ALA A 202 -7.06 4.19 -14.62
N TRP A 203 -6.01 3.74 -13.92
CA TRP A 203 -4.83 4.57 -13.63
C TRP A 203 -4.07 4.96 -14.90
N ALA A 204 -3.95 4.04 -15.87
CA ALA A 204 -3.28 4.30 -17.15
C ALA A 204 -4.06 5.27 -18.05
N ALA A 205 -5.39 5.23 -18.01
CA ALA A 205 -6.25 6.19 -18.70
C ALA A 205 -6.08 7.61 -18.13
N GLY A 206 -5.69 7.71 -16.86
CA GLY A 206 -5.37 8.97 -16.22
C GLY A 206 -6.57 9.84 -15.91
N ASP A 207 -6.26 11.03 -15.48
CA ASP A 207 -7.22 12.10 -15.23
C ASP A 207 -7.89 12.56 -16.54
N MET A 208 -9.18 12.87 -16.47
CA MET A 208 -9.91 13.35 -17.65
C MET A 208 -9.19 14.55 -18.29
N PRO A 209 -9.16 14.63 -19.63
CA PRO A 209 -8.52 15.73 -20.31
C PRO A 209 -9.11 17.07 -19.83
N VAL A 210 -8.26 18.08 -19.74
CA VAL A 210 -8.69 19.46 -19.52
C VAL A 210 -9.56 19.85 -20.73
N LEU A 211 -10.81 20.18 -20.46
CA LEU A 211 -11.72 20.69 -21.49
C LEU A 211 -11.24 22.04 -22.01
#